data_c7f6293e3af73bda45d9284b46fa8d51
#
_entry.id   c7f6293e3af73bda45d9284b46fa8d51
#
_cell.length_a   1.000
_cell.length_b   1.000
_cell.length_c   1.000
_cell.angle_alpha   90.00
_cell.angle_beta   90.00
_cell.angle_gamma   90.00
#
_symmetry.space_group_name_H-M   'P 1'
#
loop_
_entity.id
_entity.type
_entity.pdbx_description
1 polymer ?
#
loop_
_entity_poly.entity_id
_entity_poly.type
_entity_poly.pdbx_seq_one_letter_code
_entity_poly.pdbx_strand_id
1 'polypeptide(L)'
;LNERVDAFVGTSSFDTPAAANGQAPIDVPAEVHEDVVASVDFSEVELADEFTEPQVAVTPNGLLPMEPLPIDGRLRKAALRMPDEIEEASGFTLFGRRIKSLIYTTDVAVIRNSNADAVFAVSPFTPQPAITQALLTVAECPVFVGVGGGTTTGKRSVQMAAVSEMQGAAGCVVNPPATAEMVEHITNIADIPVIATVVRCDDDAHAKVRAGAKILNIAAGKNTPQVLRELREHYPNLPLIAP
;
A
#
# COMPACT_ATOMS: atom_id res chain seq x y z
N LEU A 1 36.49 32.71 -2.00
CA LEU A 1 36.91 31.50 -2.71
C LEU A 1 35.63 30.75 -3.08
N ASN A 2 35.23 30.93 -4.34
CA ASN A 2 34.15 30.16 -4.99
C ASN A 2 34.77 28.92 -5.62
N GLU A 3 34.41 27.75 -5.18
CA GLU A 3 34.58 26.52 -5.95
C GLU A 3 33.20 26.06 -6.45
N ARG A 4 33.06 26.13 -7.78
CA ARG A 4 31.98 25.54 -8.53
C ARG A 4 32.14 24.02 -8.47
N VAL A 5 31.08 23.31 -8.07
CA VAL A 5 30.96 21.88 -8.26
C VAL A 5 30.21 21.68 -9.57
N ASP A 6 30.93 21.27 -10.62
CA ASP A 6 30.35 20.90 -11.90
C ASP A 6 29.64 19.53 -11.75
N ALA A 7 28.33 19.53 -11.94
CA ALA A 7 27.55 18.30 -12.02
C ALA A 7 27.82 17.59 -13.33
N PHE A 8 28.31 16.35 -13.25
CA PHE A 8 28.56 15.48 -14.39
C PHE A 8 27.23 14.85 -14.82
N VAL A 9 26.65 15.32 -15.92
CA VAL A 9 25.51 14.71 -16.58
C VAL A 9 26.04 13.68 -17.58
N GLY A 10 26.08 12.42 -17.19
CA GLY A 10 26.39 11.31 -18.10
C GLY A 10 25.15 10.87 -18.86
N THR A 11 25.04 11.19 -20.15
CA THR A 11 24.07 10.57 -21.05
C THR A 11 24.58 9.20 -21.45
N SER A 12 24.04 8.13 -20.91
CA SER A 12 24.27 6.77 -21.45
C SER A 12 23.21 6.48 -22.49
N SER A 13 23.66 6.42 -23.77
CA SER A 13 22.88 5.82 -24.84
C SER A 13 22.84 4.31 -24.64
N PHE A 14 21.67 3.75 -24.38
CA PHE A 14 21.48 2.31 -24.46
C PHE A 14 21.19 1.91 -25.90
N ASP A 15 22.12 1.20 -26.50
CA ASP A 15 21.89 0.49 -27.78
C ASP A 15 20.87 -0.63 -27.54
N THR A 16 19.75 -0.54 -28.22
CA THR A 16 18.71 -1.56 -28.21
C THR A 16 19.12 -2.71 -29.11
N PRO A 17 19.18 -3.97 -28.66
CA PRO A 17 19.42 -5.10 -29.58
C PRO A 17 18.21 -5.29 -30.50
N ALA A 18 18.47 -5.47 -31.77
CA ALA A 18 17.50 -5.69 -32.83
C ALA A 18 16.58 -6.89 -32.51
N ALA A 19 15.29 -6.65 -32.49
CA ALA A 19 14.26 -7.68 -32.34
C ALA A 19 14.17 -8.52 -33.64
N ALA A 20 14.51 -9.79 -33.52
CA ALA A 20 14.13 -10.81 -34.49
C ALA A 20 12.76 -11.35 -34.07
N ASN A 21 11.67 -10.75 -34.56
CA ASN A 21 10.38 -11.38 -34.84
C ASN A 21 9.38 -10.29 -35.24
N GLY A 22 8.97 -10.35 -36.49
CA GLY A 22 8.08 -9.52 -37.29
C GLY A 22 6.78 -8.98 -36.66
N GLN A 23 6.86 -8.17 -35.62
CA GLN A 23 5.79 -7.32 -35.16
C GLN A 23 6.13 -5.85 -35.45
N ALA A 24 5.17 -5.14 -36.05
CA ALA A 24 5.29 -3.73 -36.37
C ALA A 24 5.58 -2.90 -35.10
N PRO A 25 6.34 -1.80 -35.21
CA PRO A 25 6.64 -0.92 -34.08
C PRO A 25 5.34 -0.31 -33.54
N ILE A 26 5.19 -0.36 -32.22
CA ILE A 26 4.14 0.39 -31.53
C ILE A 26 4.58 1.86 -31.56
N ASP A 27 3.76 2.70 -32.20
CA ASP A 27 3.93 4.14 -32.26
C ASP A 27 3.73 4.71 -30.84
N VAL A 28 4.85 5.07 -30.18
CA VAL A 28 4.79 5.76 -28.88
C VAL A 28 4.79 7.25 -29.18
N PRO A 29 3.76 8.01 -28.77
CA PRO A 29 3.75 9.45 -28.98
C PRO A 29 4.94 10.10 -28.26
N ALA A 30 5.77 10.80 -29.01
CA ALA A 30 6.87 11.61 -28.50
C ALA A 30 6.31 12.95 -27.99
N GLU A 31 5.60 12.94 -26.87
CA GLU A 31 5.35 14.14 -26.05
C GLU A 31 5.32 13.72 -24.59
N VAL A 32 6.51 13.52 -24.01
CA VAL A 32 6.66 13.64 -22.57
C VAL A 32 6.85 15.14 -22.29
N HIS A 33 5.81 15.80 -21.84
CA HIS A 33 5.90 17.15 -21.35
C HIS A 33 6.87 17.19 -20.16
N GLU A 34 8.02 17.84 -20.35
CA GLU A 34 8.92 18.32 -19.31
C GLU A 34 8.27 19.49 -18.55
N ASP A 35 7.21 19.24 -17.83
CA ASP A 35 6.67 20.24 -16.92
C ASP A 35 5.93 19.53 -15.79
N VAL A 36 6.61 19.28 -14.73
CA VAL A 36 6.18 19.45 -13.32
C VAL A 36 7.34 19.06 -12.40
N VAL A 37 8.42 19.81 -12.43
CA VAL A 37 9.16 20.04 -11.19
C VAL A 37 8.58 21.33 -10.61
N ALA A 38 7.51 21.21 -9.87
CA ALA A 38 7.05 22.31 -9.03
C ALA A 38 8.17 22.59 -8.01
N SER A 39 8.92 23.65 -8.24
CA SER A 39 9.79 24.22 -7.23
C SER A 39 8.89 24.68 -6.08
N VAL A 40 8.92 23.95 -4.98
CA VAL A 40 8.25 24.40 -3.76
C VAL A 40 9.03 25.61 -3.26
N ASP A 41 8.42 26.79 -3.38
CA ASP A 41 8.96 28.02 -2.82
C ASP A 41 8.74 27.98 -1.30
N PHE A 42 9.82 27.80 -0.55
CA PHE A 42 9.80 27.77 0.91
C PHE A 42 9.80 29.17 1.54
N SER A 43 9.72 30.25 0.75
CA SER A 43 9.78 31.66 1.26
C SER A 43 8.49 32.12 1.93
N GLU A 44 7.35 31.40 1.74
CA GLU A 44 6.05 31.76 2.34
C GLU A 44 5.60 30.77 3.45
N VAL A 45 6.52 30.01 4.03
CA VAL A 45 6.18 29.22 5.22
C VAL A 45 6.17 30.16 6.41
N GLU A 46 5.01 30.74 6.74
CA GLU A 46 4.81 31.43 8.02
C GLU A 46 5.06 30.43 9.15
N LEU A 47 6.14 30.66 9.86
CA LEU A 47 6.43 30.01 11.13
C LEU A 47 5.44 30.55 12.15
N ALA A 48 4.37 29.82 12.42
CA ALA A 48 3.47 30.17 13.51
C ALA A 48 4.26 30.05 14.84
N ASP A 49 4.77 31.16 15.30
CA ASP A 49 5.38 31.34 16.61
C ASP A 49 4.29 31.63 17.67
N GLU A 50 3.49 30.63 18.01
CA GLU A 50 2.74 30.65 19.26
C GLU A 50 2.82 29.29 19.93
N PHE A 51 3.85 29.14 20.74
CA PHE A 51 3.92 28.11 21.76
C PHE A 51 3.00 28.56 22.90
N THR A 52 1.71 28.21 22.83
CA THR A 52 0.79 28.31 23.96
C THR A 52 1.15 27.22 24.94
N GLU A 53 1.68 27.60 26.11
CA GLU A 53 1.88 26.62 27.20
C GLU A 53 0.55 25.93 27.54
N PRO A 54 0.52 24.59 27.61
CA PRO A 54 -0.70 23.88 27.98
C PRO A 54 -1.10 24.24 29.40
N GLN A 55 -2.29 24.83 29.58
CA GLN A 55 -2.85 25.10 30.91
C GLN A 55 -3.22 23.76 31.57
N VAL A 56 -2.46 23.39 32.58
CA VAL A 56 -2.77 22.24 33.43
C VAL A 56 -3.94 22.61 34.33
N ALA A 57 -5.13 22.10 34.05
CA ALA A 57 -6.28 22.22 34.94
C ALA A 57 -6.07 21.34 36.18
N VAL A 58 -5.69 21.96 37.28
CA VAL A 58 -5.63 21.28 38.59
C VAL A 58 -7.03 21.28 39.19
N THR A 59 -7.67 20.12 39.25
CA THR A 59 -8.93 19.98 40.01
C THR A 59 -8.68 19.80 41.51
N PRO A 60 -9.46 20.45 42.40
CA PRO A 60 -9.17 20.48 43.81
C PRO A 60 -9.39 19.18 44.60
N ASN A 61 -9.97 18.15 43.99
CA ASN A 61 -10.35 16.93 44.69
C ASN A 61 -10.01 15.66 43.88
N GLY A 62 -8.77 15.23 44.01
CA GLY A 62 -8.43 13.86 43.65
C GLY A 62 -8.02 13.63 42.21
N LEU A 63 -7.14 12.67 42.04
CA LEU A 63 -6.60 12.17 40.81
C LEU A 63 -7.73 11.63 39.90
N LEU A 64 -8.31 12.51 39.08
CA LEU A 64 -9.00 12.03 37.88
C LEU A 64 -7.94 11.43 36.95
N PRO A 65 -8.23 10.33 36.24
CA PRO A 65 -7.36 9.83 35.22
C PRO A 65 -7.22 10.95 34.18
N MET A 66 -6.10 11.66 34.23
CA MET A 66 -5.77 12.67 33.22
C MET A 66 -5.45 11.93 31.93
N GLU A 67 -6.18 12.22 30.87
CA GLU A 67 -5.71 11.84 29.54
C GLU A 67 -4.33 12.44 29.33
N PRO A 68 -3.33 11.63 28.96
CA PRO A 68 -2.00 12.17 28.65
C PRO A 68 -2.11 13.21 27.54
N LEU A 69 -1.48 14.36 27.74
CA LEU A 69 -1.44 15.37 26.68
C LEU A 69 -0.79 14.79 25.43
N PRO A 70 -1.36 15.00 24.24
CA PRO A 70 -0.75 14.56 23.01
C PRO A 70 0.57 15.30 22.80
N ILE A 71 1.64 14.54 22.57
CA ILE A 71 2.95 15.10 22.23
C ILE A 71 3.04 15.11 20.70
N ASP A 72 2.91 16.30 20.12
CA ASP A 72 3.01 16.53 18.69
C ASP A 72 4.39 17.11 18.32
N GLY A 73 4.99 16.56 17.27
CA GLY A 73 6.23 17.09 16.72
C GLY A 73 6.01 17.68 15.32
N ARG A 74 6.42 18.95 15.12
CA ARG A 74 6.22 19.65 13.83
C ARG A 74 6.76 18.88 12.62
N LEU A 75 7.91 18.21 12.76
CA LEU A 75 8.56 17.42 11.70
C LEU A 75 8.18 15.93 11.73
N ARG A 76 7.34 15.51 12.68
CA ARG A 76 6.91 14.12 12.85
C ARG A 76 5.43 13.90 12.54
N LYS A 77 4.71 14.95 12.19
CA LYS A 77 3.33 14.88 11.73
C LYS A 77 3.27 14.25 10.35
N ALA A 78 2.36 13.29 10.15
CA ALA A 78 2.10 12.76 8.83
C ALA A 78 1.59 13.88 7.90
N ALA A 79 2.32 14.12 6.82
CA ALA A 79 1.97 15.14 5.83
C ALA A 79 0.78 14.70 4.95
N LEU A 80 0.69 13.39 4.70
CA LEU A 80 -0.39 12.77 3.93
C LEU A 80 -1.40 12.15 4.90
N ARG A 81 -2.53 12.81 5.07
CA ARG A 81 -3.58 12.36 5.97
C ARG A 81 -4.66 11.62 5.21
N MET A 82 -5.08 10.48 5.76
CA MET A 82 -6.26 9.78 5.27
C MET A 82 -7.50 10.66 5.53
N PRO A 83 -8.49 10.64 4.62
CA PRO A 83 -9.76 11.34 4.81
C PRO A 83 -10.45 10.90 6.10
N ASP A 84 -11.08 11.85 6.80
CA ASP A 84 -11.76 11.57 8.08
C ASP A 84 -12.94 10.59 7.90
N GLU A 85 -13.56 10.56 6.71
CA GLU A 85 -14.65 9.63 6.37
C GLU A 85 -14.23 8.16 6.47
N ILE A 86 -12.94 7.86 6.36
CA ILE A 86 -12.42 6.49 6.53
C ILE A 86 -12.65 5.98 7.97
N GLU A 87 -12.75 6.87 8.95
CA GLU A 87 -13.04 6.49 10.33
C GLU A 87 -14.44 5.85 10.51
N GLU A 88 -15.36 6.12 9.58
CA GLU A 88 -16.69 5.48 9.55
C GLU A 88 -16.61 4.02 9.07
N ALA A 89 -15.54 3.62 8.40
CA ALA A 89 -15.37 2.25 7.94
C ALA A 89 -15.30 1.29 9.13
N SER A 90 -15.97 0.12 8.99
CA SER A 90 -15.91 -0.92 10.00
C SER A 90 -14.50 -1.46 10.20
N GLY A 91 -13.68 -1.48 9.14
CA GLY A 91 -12.34 -2.04 9.17
C GLY A 91 -12.31 -3.52 9.55
N PHE A 92 -11.12 -4.04 9.80
CA PHE A 92 -10.89 -5.39 10.30
C PHE A 92 -9.75 -5.41 11.32
N THR A 93 -9.63 -6.48 12.09
CA THR A 93 -8.54 -6.63 13.06
C THR A 93 -7.50 -7.60 12.52
N LEU A 94 -6.24 -7.16 12.49
CA LEU A 94 -5.10 -7.96 12.07
C LEU A 94 -4.06 -7.96 13.18
N PHE A 95 -3.71 -9.14 13.68
CA PHE A 95 -2.73 -9.32 14.78
C PHE A 95 -2.96 -8.35 15.97
N GLY A 96 -4.23 -8.19 16.36
CA GLY A 96 -4.61 -7.29 17.46
C GLY A 96 -4.69 -5.80 17.10
N ARG A 97 -4.34 -5.40 15.89
CA ARG A 97 -4.38 -4.02 15.38
C ARG A 97 -5.62 -3.81 14.51
N ARG A 98 -6.35 -2.71 14.74
CA ARG A 98 -7.48 -2.31 13.89
C ARG A 98 -6.97 -1.65 12.63
N ILE A 99 -7.45 -2.08 11.47
CA ILE A 99 -7.13 -1.55 10.15
C ILE A 99 -8.41 -1.01 9.52
N LYS A 100 -8.48 0.29 9.28
CA LYS A 100 -9.57 0.98 8.58
C LYS A 100 -9.11 1.61 7.27
N SER A 101 -7.88 2.09 7.25
CA SER A 101 -7.28 2.79 6.12
C SER A 101 -6.09 2.05 5.53
N LEU A 102 -5.98 2.06 4.20
CA LEU A 102 -4.85 1.49 3.49
C LEU A 102 -4.35 2.48 2.43
N ILE A 103 -3.03 2.66 2.37
CA ILE A 103 -2.43 3.43 1.28
C ILE A 103 -1.83 2.50 0.23
N TYR A 104 -2.24 2.70 -1.03
CA TYR A 104 -1.79 1.91 -2.18
C TYR A 104 -0.54 2.53 -2.78
N THR A 105 0.63 2.09 -2.35
CA THR A 105 1.89 2.66 -2.84
C THR A 105 3.08 1.74 -2.59
N THR A 106 4.13 1.92 -3.38
CA THR A 106 5.48 1.39 -3.14
C THR A 106 6.51 2.52 -2.98
N ASP A 107 6.06 3.77 -2.95
CA ASP A 107 6.92 4.92 -2.73
C ASP A 107 7.23 5.06 -1.22
N VAL A 108 8.50 4.94 -0.88
CA VAL A 108 8.96 4.97 0.51
C VAL A 108 8.75 6.34 1.18
N ALA A 109 8.80 7.44 0.42
CA ALA A 109 8.56 8.77 0.95
C ALA A 109 7.07 8.95 1.30
N VAL A 110 6.18 8.44 0.44
CA VAL A 110 4.73 8.43 0.69
C VAL A 110 4.40 7.57 1.92
N ILE A 111 4.99 6.36 2.01
CA ILE A 111 4.79 5.46 3.15
C ILE A 111 5.16 6.14 4.47
N ARG A 112 6.34 6.79 4.52
CA ARG A 112 6.85 7.46 5.74
C ARG A 112 6.06 8.68 6.17
N ASN A 113 5.36 9.31 5.25
CA ASN A 113 4.62 10.55 5.51
C ASN A 113 3.10 10.37 5.54
N SER A 114 2.61 9.13 5.52
CA SER A 114 1.20 8.79 5.62
C SER A 114 0.81 8.36 7.03
N ASN A 115 -0.43 8.67 7.44
CA ASN A 115 -1.05 8.17 8.66
C ASN A 115 -2.00 6.98 8.40
N ALA A 116 -1.90 6.30 7.26
CA ALA A 116 -2.69 5.11 6.99
C ALA A 116 -2.36 3.98 7.99
N ASP A 117 -3.38 3.18 8.33
CA ASP A 117 -3.22 2.05 9.25
C ASP A 117 -2.39 0.92 8.68
N ALA A 118 -2.34 0.80 7.33
CA ALA A 118 -1.54 -0.19 6.64
C ALA A 118 -1.13 0.26 5.23
N VAL A 119 -0.09 -0.38 4.69
CA VAL A 119 0.37 -0.18 3.31
C VAL A 119 -0.07 -1.36 2.45
N PHE A 120 -0.62 -1.07 1.28
CA PHE A 120 -0.94 -2.05 0.25
C PHE A 120 0.10 -1.94 -0.88
N ALA A 121 1.20 -2.67 -0.73
CA ALA A 121 2.38 -2.57 -1.58
C ALA A 121 2.27 -3.52 -2.78
N VAL A 122 1.56 -3.10 -3.80
CA VAL A 122 1.41 -3.82 -5.06
C VAL A 122 1.95 -2.97 -6.19
N SER A 123 2.77 -3.56 -7.04
CA SER A 123 3.32 -2.91 -8.23
C SER A 123 3.08 -3.76 -9.48
N PRO A 124 3.11 -3.17 -10.68
CA PRO A 124 2.95 -3.92 -11.93
C PRO A 124 4.18 -4.76 -12.30
N PHE A 125 5.24 -4.68 -11.51
CA PHE A 125 6.49 -5.39 -11.75
C PHE A 125 6.52 -6.75 -11.06
N THR A 126 7.41 -7.63 -11.52
CA THR A 126 7.67 -8.91 -10.84
C THR A 126 8.11 -8.67 -9.40
N PRO A 127 7.46 -9.30 -8.41
CA PRO A 127 7.85 -9.17 -7.01
C PRO A 127 9.31 -9.57 -6.78
N GLN A 128 10.00 -8.79 -5.98
CA GLN A 128 11.41 -9.01 -5.64
C GLN A 128 11.61 -8.87 -4.13
N PRO A 129 12.27 -9.82 -3.45
CA PRO A 129 12.50 -9.76 -2.01
C PRO A 129 13.18 -8.48 -1.55
N ALA A 130 14.11 -7.92 -2.36
CA ALA A 130 14.79 -6.68 -2.04
C ALA A 130 13.82 -5.47 -1.94
N ILE A 131 12.83 -5.40 -2.83
CA ILE A 131 11.80 -4.35 -2.79
C ILE A 131 10.92 -4.54 -1.56
N THR A 132 10.45 -5.76 -1.32
CA THR A 132 9.66 -6.09 -0.11
C THR A 132 10.41 -5.69 1.16
N GLN A 133 11.69 -6.06 1.27
CA GLN A 133 12.51 -5.72 2.43
C GLN A 133 12.65 -4.20 2.62
N ALA A 134 12.87 -3.46 1.55
CA ALA A 134 12.97 -2.00 1.62
C ALA A 134 11.68 -1.36 2.15
N LEU A 135 10.51 -1.81 1.66
CA LEU A 135 9.21 -1.32 2.11
C LEU A 135 8.95 -1.65 3.58
N LEU A 136 9.23 -2.88 4.01
CA LEU A 136 9.10 -3.33 5.39
C LEU A 136 10.04 -2.57 6.35
N THR A 137 11.23 -2.21 5.87
CA THR A 137 12.21 -1.45 6.68
C THR A 137 11.74 -0.01 6.95
N VAL A 138 11.05 0.62 5.99
CA VAL A 138 10.63 2.02 6.14
C VAL A 138 9.24 2.19 6.72
N ALA A 139 8.36 1.19 6.59
CA ALA A 139 6.99 1.27 7.09
C ALA A 139 6.94 1.13 8.62
N GLU A 140 6.12 1.97 9.28
CA GLU A 140 5.81 1.88 10.71
C GLU A 140 4.48 1.16 10.99
N CYS A 141 3.80 0.76 9.93
CA CYS A 141 2.51 0.05 9.97
C CYS A 141 2.59 -1.26 9.18
N PRO A 142 1.60 -2.16 9.33
CA PRO A 142 1.54 -3.41 8.57
C PRO A 142 1.63 -3.18 7.07
N VAL A 143 2.40 -4.04 6.37
CA VAL A 143 2.54 -3.99 4.90
C VAL A 143 1.99 -5.26 4.30
N PHE A 144 1.01 -5.12 3.40
CA PHE A 144 0.53 -6.18 2.53
C PHE A 144 1.29 -6.14 1.21
N VAL A 145 1.92 -7.22 0.82
CA VAL A 145 2.82 -7.25 -0.33
C VAL A 145 2.28 -8.07 -1.48
N GLY A 146 2.41 -7.58 -2.70
CA GLY A 146 2.05 -8.31 -3.91
C GLY A 146 3.01 -9.47 -4.16
N VAL A 147 2.48 -10.70 -4.24
CA VAL A 147 3.28 -11.91 -4.47
C VAL A 147 2.95 -12.63 -5.76
N GLY A 148 1.82 -12.29 -6.40
CA GLY A 148 1.37 -12.96 -7.62
C GLY A 148 0.31 -12.19 -8.38
N GLY A 149 0.13 -12.58 -9.63
CA GLY A 149 -0.71 -11.93 -10.63
C GLY A 149 0.13 -11.34 -11.76
N GLY A 150 -0.51 -10.99 -12.86
CA GLY A 150 0.21 -10.50 -14.03
C GLY A 150 1.27 -11.48 -14.53
N THR A 151 2.54 -11.10 -14.45
CA THR A 151 3.67 -11.89 -14.95
C THR A 151 4.18 -12.95 -13.97
N THR A 152 3.77 -12.91 -12.69
CA THR A 152 4.25 -13.84 -11.65
C THR A 152 3.13 -14.76 -11.20
N THR A 153 3.25 -16.04 -11.53
CA THR A 153 2.21 -17.06 -11.29
C THR A 153 2.80 -18.38 -10.78
N GLY A 154 1.93 -19.31 -10.39
CA GLY A 154 2.28 -20.67 -10.01
C GLY A 154 3.27 -20.75 -8.84
N LYS A 155 4.23 -21.66 -8.93
CA LYS A 155 5.20 -21.94 -7.85
C LYS A 155 5.99 -20.71 -7.39
N ARG A 156 6.27 -19.77 -8.30
CA ARG A 156 7.00 -18.54 -7.93
C ARG A 156 6.20 -17.66 -6.99
N SER A 157 4.89 -17.49 -7.22
CA SER A 157 4.01 -16.74 -6.31
C SER A 157 3.95 -17.40 -4.93
N VAL A 158 3.87 -18.72 -4.88
CA VAL A 158 3.87 -19.49 -3.63
C VAL A 158 5.17 -19.28 -2.85
N GLN A 159 6.32 -19.38 -3.53
CA GLN A 159 7.64 -19.12 -2.92
C GLN A 159 7.76 -17.67 -2.44
N MET A 160 7.29 -16.71 -3.23
CA MET A 160 7.31 -15.29 -2.85
C MET A 160 6.47 -15.03 -1.61
N ALA A 161 5.32 -15.69 -1.44
CA ALA A 161 4.50 -15.57 -0.23
C ALA A 161 5.27 -16.01 1.01
N ALA A 162 5.89 -17.19 0.99
CA ALA A 162 6.70 -17.71 2.09
C ALA A 162 7.90 -16.78 2.42
N VAL A 163 8.59 -16.28 1.39
CA VAL A 163 9.71 -15.34 1.59
C VAL A 163 9.21 -14.03 2.20
N SER A 164 8.09 -13.50 1.71
CA SER A 164 7.51 -12.24 2.22
C SER A 164 7.08 -12.38 3.69
N GLU A 165 6.51 -13.51 4.08
CA GLU A 165 6.19 -13.81 5.47
C GLU A 165 7.45 -13.82 6.34
N MET A 166 8.49 -14.55 5.95
CA MET A 166 9.77 -14.58 6.68
C MET A 166 10.44 -13.21 6.77
N GLN A 167 10.17 -12.29 5.83
CA GLN A 167 10.63 -10.92 5.90
C GLN A 167 9.79 -10.03 6.83
N GLY A 168 8.62 -10.51 7.30
CA GLY A 168 7.74 -9.77 8.20
C GLY A 168 6.56 -9.07 7.53
N ALA A 169 6.18 -9.45 6.31
CA ALA A 169 4.95 -8.96 5.69
C ALA A 169 3.72 -9.33 6.53
N ALA A 170 2.75 -8.44 6.59
CA ALA A 170 1.52 -8.65 7.35
C ALA A 170 0.43 -9.45 6.58
N GLY A 171 0.64 -9.65 5.31
CA GLY A 171 -0.19 -10.46 4.42
C GLY A 171 0.32 -10.41 2.99
N CYS A 172 -0.13 -11.34 2.16
CA CYS A 172 0.23 -11.39 0.76
C CYS A 172 -0.98 -11.15 -0.15
N VAL A 173 -0.74 -10.42 -1.22
CA VAL A 173 -1.75 -10.02 -2.20
C VAL A 173 -1.54 -10.79 -3.50
N VAL A 174 -2.61 -11.35 -4.01
CA VAL A 174 -2.66 -11.97 -5.33
C VAL A 174 -3.69 -11.25 -6.21
N ASN A 175 -3.24 -10.85 -7.38
CA ASN A 175 -4.06 -10.15 -8.37
C ASN A 175 -4.45 -11.08 -9.52
N PRO A 176 -5.51 -10.80 -10.28
CA PRO A 176 -5.79 -11.51 -11.52
C PRO A 176 -4.55 -11.56 -12.44
N PRO A 177 -4.26 -12.68 -13.09
CA PRO A 177 -5.07 -13.91 -13.23
C PRO A 177 -4.81 -15.00 -12.16
N ALA A 178 -4.55 -14.64 -10.90
CA ALA A 178 -4.35 -15.63 -9.85
C ALA A 178 -5.59 -16.55 -9.70
N THR A 179 -5.36 -17.85 -9.67
CA THR A 179 -6.39 -18.88 -9.53
C THR A 179 -6.67 -19.21 -8.07
N ALA A 180 -7.84 -19.83 -7.79
CA ALA A 180 -8.15 -20.37 -6.47
C ALA A 180 -7.12 -21.42 -6.00
N GLU A 181 -6.63 -22.27 -6.91
CA GLU A 181 -5.57 -23.23 -6.62
C GLU A 181 -4.28 -22.54 -6.12
N MET A 182 -3.91 -21.41 -6.71
CA MET A 182 -2.74 -20.64 -6.24
C MET A 182 -2.98 -20.08 -4.84
N VAL A 183 -4.19 -19.58 -4.54
CA VAL A 183 -4.57 -19.14 -3.19
C VAL A 183 -4.43 -20.29 -2.20
N GLU A 184 -4.95 -21.48 -2.51
CA GLU A 184 -4.85 -22.67 -1.68
C GLU A 184 -3.39 -23.07 -1.41
N HIS A 185 -2.55 -23.07 -2.44
CA HIS A 185 -1.13 -23.37 -2.28
C HIS A 185 -0.42 -22.37 -1.38
N ILE A 186 -0.77 -21.08 -1.46
CA ILE A 186 -0.18 -20.06 -0.59
C ILE A 186 -0.65 -20.26 0.86
N THR A 187 -1.95 -20.46 1.09
CA THR A 187 -2.51 -20.66 2.43
C THR A 187 -2.01 -21.92 3.13
N ASN A 188 -1.54 -22.91 2.37
CA ASN A 188 -0.94 -24.13 2.93
C ASN A 188 0.51 -23.95 3.39
N ILE A 189 1.20 -22.87 3.01
CA ILE A 189 2.63 -22.67 3.33
C ILE A 189 2.91 -21.37 4.10
N ALA A 190 1.97 -20.43 4.14
CA ALA A 190 2.12 -19.14 4.81
C ALA A 190 0.98 -18.94 5.82
N ASP A 191 1.33 -18.52 7.04
CA ASP A 191 0.37 -18.23 8.11
C ASP A 191 -0.23 -16.83 8.00
N ILE A 192 0.42 -15.92 7.24
CA ILE A 192 -0.10 -14.58 6.99
C ILE A 192 -1.32 -14.64 6.04
N PRO A 193 -2.32 -13.75 6.21
CA PRO A 193 -3.53 -13.78 5.39
C PRO A 193 -3.23 -13.55 3.90
N VAL A 194 -3.94 -14.32 3.06
CA VAL A 194 -3.99 -14.09 1.62
C VAL A 194 -5.13 -13.12 1.31
N ILE A 195 -4.79 -12.04 0.63
CA ILE A 195 -5.71 -11.04 0.08
C ILE A 195 -5.87 -11.34 -1.41
N ALA A 196 -7.05 -11.74 -1.83
CA ALA A 196 -7.34 -11.99 -3.23
C ALA A 196 -8.05 -10.79 -3.88
N THR A 197 -7.48 -10.27 -4.95
CA THR A 197 -8.13 -9.22 -5.74
C THR A 197 -9.18 -9.82 -6.66
N VAL A 198 -10.39 -9.25 -6.62
CA VAL A 198 -11.54 -9.63 -7.44
C VAL A 198 -12.14 -8.40 -8.12
N VAL A 199 -12.76 -8.61 -9.27
CA VAL A 199 -13.39 -7.52 -10.05
C VAL A 199 -14.91 -7.69 -10.15
N ARG A 200 -15.45 -8.82 -9.69
CA ARG A 200 -16.87 -9.19 -9.70
C ARG A 200 -17.17 -10.15 -8.57
N CYS A 201 -18.46 -10.23 -8.21
CA CYS A 201 -18.99 -11.31 -7.37
C CYS A 201 -19.38 -12.46 -8.31
N ASP A 202 -18.46 -13.38 -8.57
CA ASP A 202 -18.63 -14.51 -9.48
C ASP A 202 -18.04 -15.80 -8.89
N ASP A 203 -18.14 -16.89 -9.66
CA ASP A 203 -17.64 -18.20 -9.23
C ASP A 203 -16.15 -18.20 -8.89
N ASP A 204 -15.33 -17.36 -9.56
CA ASP A 204 -13.90 -17.21 -9.28
C ASP A 204 -13.68 -16.55 -7.91
N ALA A 205 -14.43 -15.48 -7.60
CA ALA A 205 -14.37 -14.84 -6.29
C ALA A 205 -14.76 -15.81 -5.17
N HIS A 206 -15.85 -16.54 -5.35
CA HIS A 206 -16.28 -17.57 -4.40
C HIS A 206 -15.28 -18.72 -4.26
N ALA A 207 -14.65 -19.13 -5.36
CA ALA A 207 -13.62 -20.16 -5.33
C ALA A 207 -12.38 -19.72 -4.55
N LYS A 208 -11.94 -18.48 -4.68
CA LYS A 208 -10.82 -17.91 -3.92
C LYS A 208 -11.09 -17.84 -2.41
N VAL A 209 -12.31 -17.49 -2.00
CA VAL A 209 -12.72 -17.54 -0.59
C VAL A 209 -12.68 -18.98 -0.06
N ARG A 210 -13.23 -19.95 -0.82
CA ARG A 210 -13.18 -21.37 -0.43
C ARG A 210 -11.75 -21.91 -0.36
N ALA A 211 -10.86 -21.39 -1.20
CA ALA A 211 -9.43 -21.74 -1.21
C ALA A 211 -8.62 -21.10 -0.06
N GLY A 212 -9.28 -20.30 0.80
CA GLY A 212 -8.67 -19.78 2.02
C GLY A 212 -8.29 -18.30 1.98
N ALA A 213 -8.69 -17.53 0.95
CA ALA A 213 -8.52 -16.08 0.98
C ALA A 213 -9.25 -15.50 2.21
N LYS A 214 -8.51 -14.78 3.06
CA LYS A 214 -9.04 -14.21 4.31
C LYS A 214 -9.57 -12.79 4.13
N ILE A 215 -9.21 -12.13 3.05
CA ILE A 215 -9.59 -10.75 2.72
C ILE A 215 -9.80 -10.68 1.21
N LEU A 216 -10.81 -9.96 0.75
CA LEU A 216 -10.98 -9.65 -0.66
C LEU A 216 -10.69 -8.17 -0.91
N ASN A 217 -9.88 -7.88 -1.93
CA ASN A 217 -9.67 -6.54 -2.48
C ASN A 217 -10.53 -6.38 -3.74
N ILE A 218 -11.45 -5.40 -3.75
CA ILE A 218 -12.45 -5.25 -4.80
C ILE A 218 -11.99 -4.19 -5.80
N ALA A 219 -11.37 -4.61 -6.90
CA ALA A 219 -10.86 -3.72 -7.96
C ALA A 219 -11.85 -3.63 -9.14
N ALA A 220 -13.11 -3.23 -8.88
CA ALA A 220 -14.19 -3.19 -9.87
C ALA A 220 -14.43 -1.79 -10.47
N GLY A 221 -13.58 -0.80 -10.16
CA GLY A 221 -13.72 0.56 -10.62
C GLY A 221 -15.09 1.15 -10.21
N LYS A 222 -15.83 1.74 -11.15
CA LYS A 222 -17.16 2.33 -10.89
C LYS A 222 -18.18 1.32 -10.34
N ASN A 223 -17.97 0.02 -10.52
CA ASN A 223 -18.86 -1.03 -10.04
C ASN A 223 -18.50 -1.51 -8.63
N THR A 224 -17.41 -1.01 -8.01
CA THR A 224 -16.98 -1.41 -6.67
C THR A 224 -18.11 -1.38 -5.64
N PRO A 225 -18.98 -0.36 -5.55
CA PRO A 225 -20.06 -0.34 -4.56
C PRO A 225 -21.09 -1.46 -4.75
N GLN A 226 -21.36 -1.85 -6.00
CA GLN A 226 -22.29 -2.94 -6.30
C GLN A 226 -21.67 -4.29 -5.92
N VAL A 227 -20.45 -4.57 -6.37
CA VAL A 227 -19.73 -5.82 -6.08
C VAL A 227 -19.53 -5.99 -4.56
N LEU A 228 -19.28 -4.89 -3.84
CA LEU A 228 -19.14 -4.90 -2.40
C LEU A 228 -20.45 -5.34 -1.70
N ARG A 229 -21.61 -4.83 -2.14
CA ARG A 229 -22.93 -5.23 -1.58
C ARG A 229 -23.19 -6.71 -1.83
N GLU A 230 -23.00 -7.17 -3.08
CA GLU A 230 -23.18 -8.57 -3.45
C GLU A 230 -22.29 -9.51 -2.62
N LEU A 231 -20.99 -9.19 -2.50
CA LEU A 231 -20.07 -9.97 -1.68
C LEU A 231 -20.42 -9.92 -0.19
N ARG A 232 -20.91 -8.78 0.32
CA ARG A 232 -21.32 -8.64 1.73
C ARG A 232 -22.56 -9.48 2.06
N GLU A 233 -23.49 -9.63 1.13
CA GLU A 233 -24.65 -10.52 1.28
C GLU A 233 -24.23 -11.99 1.42
N HIS A 234 -23.23 -12.43 0.64
CA HIS A 234 -22.71 -13.80 0.70
C HIS A 234 -21.75 -14.04 1.88
N TYR A 235 -21.00 -13.00 2.26
CA TYR A 235 -19.95 -13.08 3.28
C TYR A 235 -20.05 -11.94 4.30
N PRO A 236 -21.00 -11.99 5.24
CA PRO A 236 -21.26 -10.90 6.18
C PRO A 236 -20.04 -10.49 7.02
N ASN A 237 -19.16 -11.42 7.33
CA ASN A 237 -18.01 -11.22 8.23
C ASN A 237 -16.66 -11.19 7.53
N LEU A 238 -16.60 -11.41 6.20
CA LEU A 238 -15.34 -11.40 5.47
C LEU A 238 -14.82 -9.96 5.35
N PRO A 239 -13.56 -9.67 5.70
CA PRO A 239 -12.96 -8.38 5.43
C PRO A 239 -12.94 -8.06 3.93
N LEU A 240 -13.45 -6.89 3.57
CA LEU A 240 -13.49 -6.38 2.20
C LEU A 240 -12.74 -5.06 2.14
N ILE A 241 -11.81 -4.95 1.19
CA ILE A 241 -11.08 -3.72 0.89
C ILE A 241 -11.68 -3.14 -0.40
N ALA A 242 -12.06 -1.87 -0.35
CA ALA A 242 -12.61 -1.13 -1.49
C ALA A 242 -11.74 0.10 -1.75
N PRO A 243 -10.92 0.12 -2.82
CA PRO A 243 -10.12 1.27 -3.23
C PRO A 243 -10.97 2.35 -3.90
#